data_3186bbb64b1d21f0f9e4cb2ee48a803a
#
_entry.id   3186bbb64b1d21f0f9e4cb2ee48a803a
#
_cell.length_a   1.000
_cell.length_b   1.000
_cell.length_c   1.000
_cell.angle_alpha   90.00
_cell.angle_beta   90.00
_cell.angle_gamma   90.00
#
_symmetry.space_group_name_H-M   'P 1'
#
loop_
_entity.id
_entity.type
_entity.pdbx_description
1 polymer ?
#
loop_
_entity_poly.entity_id
_entity_poly.type
_entity_poly.pdbx_seq_one_letter_code
_entity_poly.pdbx_strand_id
1 'polypeptide(L)'
;KTTKIPADKSSYGAGYMLYEQSQKDVKSIIEEASKGSFSDGSNEQKIGDYYNSFMNRKERDAKGISPIQTGLKGIDAIATYSDLAAYFGKANRIGLSIPFSLSVTEDFKDPTKYSLITWQSGLGLPEREYYLQTDVKMVDIRKKYVAHVEKMLQLCGIENPTESAAKIMALETTLATKKKKKEDTRDMAALYNKY
;
A
#
# COMPACT_ATOMS: atom_id res chain seq x y z
N LYS A 1 -40.07 12.97 11.61
CA LYS A 1 -39.88 11.67 10.93
C LYS A 1 -38.61 11.02 11.52
N THR A 2 -38.74 9.88 12.16
CA THR A 2 -37.59 9.09 12.66
C THR A 2 -36.97 8.32 11.49
N THR A 3 -35.74 8.66 11.13
CA THR A 3 -34.98 7.91 10.11
C THR A 3 -34.44 6.65 10.76
N LYS A 4 -34.71 5.47 10.18
CA LYS A 4 -34.19 4.18 10.68
C LYS A 4 -32.69 4.12 10.42
N ILE A 5 -31.92 3.79 11.44
CA ILE A 5 -30.48 3.55 11.30
C ILE A 5 -30.28 2.24 10.52
N PRO A 6 -29.47 2.24 9.42
CA PRO A 6 -29.14 1.00 8.71
C PRO A 6 -28.43 -0.01 9.62
N ALA A 7 -28.60 -1.31 9.35
CA ALA A 7 -28.10 -2.37 10.21
C ALA A 7 -26.56 -2.44 10.29
N ASP A 8 -25.88 -1.89 9.27
CA ASP A 8 -24.42 -1.83 9.16
C ASP A 8 -23.79 -0.57 9.79
N LYS A 9 -24.62 0.29 10.46
CA LYS A 9 -24.19 1.57 11.01
C LYS A 9 -24.53 1.73 12.48
N SER A 10 -23.64 2.35 13.21
CA SER A 10 -23.86 2.71 14.62
C SER A 10 -24.62 4.03 14.80
N SER A 11 -24.61 4.91 13.78
CA SER A 11 -25.33 6.17 13.75
C SER A 11 -25.67 6.57 12.33
N TYR A 12 -26.76 7.32 12.14
CA TYR A 12 -27.20 7.80 10.83
C TYR A 12 -27.95 9.11 10.96
N GLY A 13 -27.41 10.17 10.41
CA GLY A 13 -27.97 11.53 10.52
C GLY A 13 -27.84 12.30 9.22
N ALA A 14 -28.28 13.56 9.21
CA ALA A 14 -28.30 14.41 8.02
C ALA A 14 -26.93 14.53 7.32
N GLY A 15 -25.85 14.67 8.08
CA GLY A 15 -24.49 14.72 7.52
C GLY A 15 -24.10 13.42 6.80
N TYR A 16 -24.50 12.27 7.34
CA TYR A 16 -24.22 10.98 6.70
C TYR A 16 -25.06 10.78 5.42
N MET A 17 -26.32 11.21 5.45
CA MET A 17 -27.20 11.17 4.28
C MET A 17 -26.67 12.06 3.16
N LEU A 18 -26.18 13.26 3.50
CA LEU A 18 -25.54 14.15 2.54
C LEU A 18 -24.28 13.55 1.94
N TYR A 19 -23.43 12.93 2.77
CA TYR A 19 -22.25 12.20 2.30
C TYR A 19 -22.62 11.08 1.31
N GLU A 20 -23.61 10.23 1.64
CA GLU A 20 -24.07 9.17 0.74
C GLU A 20 -24.64 9.73 -0.57
N GLN A 21 -25.36 10.84 -0.51
CA GLN A 21 -25.86 11.49 -1.72
C GLN A 21 -24.71 12.00 -2.58
N SER A 22 -23.72 12.68 -1.98
CA SER A 22 -22.54 13.15 -2.70
C SER A 22 -21.76 12.00 -3.36
N GLN A 23 -21.63 10.84 -2.70
CA GLN A 23 -21.00 9.67 -3.32
C GLN A 23 -21.78 9.17 -4.55
N LYS A 24 -23.10 9.17 -4.49
CA LYS A 24 -23.96 8.81 -5.64
C LYS A 24 -23.84 9.80 -6.79
N ASP A 25 -23.81 11.08 -6.47
CA ASP A 25 -23.69 12.15 -7.47
C ASP A 25 -22.32 12.08 -8.17
N VAL A 26 -21.23 11.93 -7.41
CA VAL A 26 -19.86 11.73 -7.96
C VAL A 26 -19.80 10.48 -8.84
N LYS A 27 -20.41 9.38 -8.39
CA LYS A 27 -20.47 8.15 -9.19
C LYS A 27 -21.21 8.39 -10.51
N SER A 28 -22.36 9.07 -10.47
CA SER A 28 -23.14 9.41 -11.69
C SER A 28 -22.32 10.24 -12.68
N ILE A 29 -21.63 11.27 -12.18
CA ILE A 29 -20.74 12.11 -13.01
C ILE A 29 -19.64 11.29 -13.69
N ILE A 30 -18.98 10.39 -12.94
CA ILE A 30 -17.94 9.51 -13.48
C ILE A 30 -18.52 8.56 -14.54
N GLU A 31 -19.67 7.95 -14.27
CA GLU A 31 -20.33 7.04 -15.20
C GLU A 31 -20.83 7.75 -16.48
N GLU A 32 -21.32 8.97 -16.36
CA GLU A 32 -21.68 9.81 -17.51
C GLU A 32 -20.45 10.16 -18.35
N ALA A 33 -19.37 10.61 -17.71
CA ALA A 33 -18.10 10.88 -18.37
C ALA A 33 -17.54 9.65 -19.10
N SER A 34 -17.69 8.45 -18.51
CA SER A 34 -17.20 7.19 -19.09
C SER A 34 -17.94 6.72 -20.34
N LYS A 35 -19.17 7.17 -20.53
CA LYS A 35 -20.07 6.77 -21.65
C LYS A 35 -20.22 7.84 -22.72
N GLY A 36 -19.89 9.09 -22.39
CA GLY A 36 -20.03 10.24 -23.28
C GLY A 36 -18.89 10.37 -24.28
N SER A 37 -19.14 11.19 -25.30
CA SER A 37 -18.10 11.65 -26.23
C SER A 37 -17.85 13.14 -25.96
N PHE A 38 -16.64 13.45 -25.55
CA PHE A 38 -16.25 14.80 -25.12
C PHE A 38 -15.05 15.28 -25.94
N SER A 39 -14.84 16.60 -25.96
CA SER A 39 -13.71 17.20 -26.65
C SER A 39 -12.37 16.76 -26.05
N ASP A 40 -11.37 16.55 -26.90
CA ASP A 40 -10.01 16.20 -26.48
C ASP A 40 -9.48 17.21 -25.46
N GLY A 41 -8.93 16.69 -24.37
CA GLY A 41 -8.35 17.48 -23.29
C GLY A 41 -9.36 18.06 -22.30
N SER A 42 -10.68 17.85 -22.48
CA SER A 42 -11.69 18.24 -21.50
C SER A 42 -11.57 17.42 -20.21
N ASN A 43 -12.11 17.93 -19.11
CA ASN A 43 -12.13 17.21 -17.84
C ASN A 43 -12.97 15.94 -17.91
N GLU A 44 -14.10 16.02 -18.60
CA GLU A 44 -15.03 14.91 -18.81
C GLU A 44 -14.33 13.77 -19.55
N GLN A 45 -13.61 14.07 -20.64
CA GLN A 45 -12.84 13.08 -21.39
C GLN A 45 -11.76 12.43 -20.50
N LYS A 46 -10.98 13.21 -19.76
CA LYS A 46 -9.92 12.69 -18.88
C LYS A 46 -10.48 11.79 -17.78
N ILE A 47 -11.61 12.16 -17.16
CA ILE A 47 -12.29 11.38 -16.13
C ILE A 47 -12.79 10.06 -16.73
N GLY A 48 -13.45 10.13 -17.90
CA GLY A 48 -13.98 8.97 -18.60
C GLY A 48 -12.90 7.99 -19.00
N ASP A 49 -11.81 8.46 -19.60
CA ASP A 49 -10.68 7.63 -20.03
C ASP A 49 -9.98 6.98 -18.84
N TYR A 50 -9.74 7.73 -17.76
CA TYR A 50 -9.15 7.19 -16.54
C TYR A 50 -10.02 6.07 -15.95
N TYR A 51 -11.33 6.31 -15.80
CA TYR A 51 -12.26 5.31 -15.29
C TYR A 51 -12.32 4.07 -16.18
N ASN A 52 -12.46 4.25 -17.49
CA ASN A 52 -12.53 3.15 -18.45
C ASN A 52 -11.24 2.31 -18.46
N SER A 53 -10.06 2.95 -18.37
CA SER A 53 -8.79 2.25 -18.30
C SER A 53 -8.67 1.41 -17.02
N PHE A 54 -9.12 1.94 -15.88
CA PHE A 54 -9.14 1.23 -14.61
C PHE A 54 -10.11 0.04 -14.60
N MET A 55 -11.29 0.21 -15.19
CA MET A 55 -12.36 -0.81 -15.23
C MET A 55 -12.16 -1.84 -16.32
N ASN A 56 -11.21 -1.67 -17.23
CA ASN A 56 -10.94 -2.60 -18.34
C ASN A 56 -10.25 -3.89 -17.86
N ARG A 57 -11.04 -4.74 -17.21
CA ARG A 57 -10.54 -6.03 -16.67
C ARG A 57 -9.98 -6.94 -17.75
N LYS A 58 -10.61 -6.97 -18.93
CA LYS A 58 -10.19 -7.83 -20.06
C LYS A 58 -8.76 -7.49 -20.49
N GLU A 59 -8.46 -6.22 -20.68
CA GLU A 59 -7.11 -5.77 -21.05
C GLU A 59 -6.10 -5.99 -19.92
N ARG A 60 -6.47 -5.67 -18.68
CA ARG A 60 -5.64 -5.92 -17.53
C ARG A 60 -5.27 -7.41 -17.39
N ASP A 61 -6.25 -8.28 -17.52
CA ASP A 61 -6.04 -9.72 -17.38
C ASP A 61 -5.21 -10.28 -18.56
N ALA A 62 -5.37 -9.74 -19.78
CA ALA A 62 -4.55 -10.07 -20.93
C ALA A 62 -3.09 -9.60 -20.77
N LYS A 63 -2.83 -8.46 -20.14
CA LYS A 63 -1.48 -7.98 -19.87
C LYS A 63 -0.75 -8.82 -18.81
N GLY A 64 -1.48 -9.47 -17.89
CA GLY A 64 -0.90 -10.26 -16.81
C GLY A 64 0.17 -9.49 -16.05
N ILE A 65 1.37 -10.04 -15.91
CA ILE A 65 2.51 -9.43 -15.21
C ILE A 65 3.35 -8.49 -16.09
N SER A 66 3.05 -8.38 -17.39
CA SER A 66 3.91 -7.61 -18.32
C SER A 66 4.17 -6.16 -17.87
N PRO A 67 3.22 -5.43 -17.24
CA PRO A 67 3.47 -4.06 -16.77
C PRO A 67 4.52 -3.94 -15.66
N ILE A 68 4.75 -5.00 -14.88
CA ILE A 68 5.70 -4.98 -13.75
C ILE A 68 7.04 -5.62 -14.11
N GLN A 69 7.20 -6.24 -15.29
CA GLN A 69 8.43 -6.93 -15.67
C GLN A 69 9.66 -6.04 -15.65
N THR A 70 9.54 -4.78 -16.08
CA THR A 70 10.67 -3.84 -16.03
C THR A 70 11.13 -3.59 -14.58
N GLY A 71 10.17 -3.52 -13.63
CA GLY A 71 10.46 -3.42 -12.20
C GLY A 71 11.17 -4.66 -11.66
N LEU A 72 10.70 -5.85 -12.03
CA LEU A 72 11.31 -7.13 -11.62
C LEU A 72 12.75 -7.25 -12.14
N LYS A 73 13.01 -6.95 -13.42
CA LYS A 73 14.37 -6.90 -13.96
C LYS A 73 15.28 -5.93 -13.22
N GLY A 74 14.73 -4.81 -12.73
CA GLY A 74 15.49 -3.86 -11.90
C GLY A 74 15.88 -4.44 -10.54
N ILE A 75 15.09 -5.36 -10.01
CA ILE A 75 15.42 -6.11 -8.77
C ILE A 75 16.49 -7.15 -9.06
N ASP A 76 16.37 -7.90 -10.14
CA ASP A 76 17.33 -8.93 -10.54
C ASP A 76 18.74 -8.37 -10.81
N ALA A 77 18.83 -7.10 -11.18
CA ALA A 77 20.09 -6.41 -11.44
C ALA A 77 20.84 -5.95 -10.16
N ILE A 78 20.25 -6.11 -8.97
CA ILE A 78 20.88 -5.73 -7.70
C ILE A 78 21.95 -6.74 -7.35
N ALA A 79 23.23 -6.34 -7.38
CA ALA A 79 24.37 -7.19 -7.08
C ALA A 79 25.15 -6.74 -5.83
N THR A 80 25.07 -5.47 -5.47
CA THR A 80 25.84 -4.88 -4.37
C THR A 80 24.94 -4.13 -3.40
N TYR A 81 25.45 -3.84 -2.19
CA TYR A 81 24.74 -2.97 -1.23
C TYR A 81 24.51 -1.55 -1.77
N SER A 82 25.42 -1.06 -2.64
CA SER A 82 25.25 0.23 -3.31
C SER A 82 24.05 0.20 -4.27
N ASP A 83 23.91 -0.88 -5.05
CA ASP A 83 22.76 -1.07 -5.94
C ASP A 83 21.45 -1.16 -5.15
N LEU A 84 21.49 -1.88 -4.02
CA LEU A 84 20.32 -2.00 -3.13
C LEU A 84 19.92 -0.63 -2.56
N ALA A 85 20.88 0.18 -2.12
CA ALA A 85 20.60 1.52 -1.61
C ALA A 85 20.01 2.43 -2.70
N ALA A 86 20.57 2.38 -3.91
CA ALA A 86 20.05 3.12 -5.07
C ALA A 86 18.63 2.66 -5.43
N TYR A 87 18.38 1.35 -5.41
CA TYR A 87 17.05 0.79 -5.62
C TYR A 87 16.05 1.27 -4.57
N PHE A 88 16.42 1.29 -3.28
CA PHE A 88 15.55 1.81 -2.21
C PHE A 88 15.17 3.28 -2.45
N GLY A 89 16.12 4.12 -2.86
CA GLY A 89 15.81 5.51 -3.22
C GLY A 89 14.80 5.62 -4.37
N LYS A 90 14.98 4.81 -5.42
CA LYS A 90 14.05 4.75 -6.55
C LYS A 90 12.66 4.20 -6.12
N ALA A 91 12.65 3.12 -5.35
CA ALA A 91 11.42 2.48 -4.85
C ALA A 91 10.59 3.44 -3.99
N ASN A 92 11.25 4.19 -3.08
CA ASN A 92 10.57 5.19 -2.25
C ASN A 92 9.92 6.30 -3.10
N ARG A 93 10.57 6.77 -4.16
CA ARG A 93 10.01 7.80 -5.05
C ARG A 93 8.74 7.40 -5.77
N ILE A 94 8.55 6.12 -6.04
CA ILE A 94 7.37 5.57 -6.71
C ILE A 94 6.39 4.89 -5.75
N GLY A 95 6.59 5.08 -4.43
CA GLY A 95 5.69 4.59 -3.40
C GLY A 95 5.75 3.08 -3.14
N LEU A 96 6.82 2.39 -3.55
CA LEU A 96 7.01 0.98 -3.17
C LEU A 96 7.47 0.87 -1.73
N SER A 97 6.95 -0.16 -1.04
CA SER A 97 7.33 -0.44 0.34
C SER A 97 8.77 -0.97 0.40
N ILE A 98 9.60 -0.31 1.20
CA ILE A 98 10.98 -0.70 1.54
C ILE A 98 11.10 -0.84 3.06
N PRO A 99 12.18 -1.42 3.62
CA PRO A 99 12.31 -1.65 5.08
C PRO A 99 12.19 -0.40 5.95
N PHE A 100 12.37 0.78 5.38
CA PHE A 100 12.14 2.09 6.00
C PHE A 100 11.48 3.02 4.98
N SER A 101 10.67 3.95 5.43
CA SER A 101 10.15 5.02 4.56
C SER A 101 10.98 6.29 4.72
N LEU A 102 11.06 7.07 3.64
CA LEU A 102 11.70 8.38 3.62
C LEU A 102 10.64 9.42 3.27
N SER A 103 10.57 10.47 4.07
CA SER A 103 9.67 11.60 3.80
C SER A 103 10.33 12.90 4.20
N VAL A 104 10.01 13.98 3.49
CA VAL A 104 10.39 15.34 3.88
C VAL A 104 9.16 15.98 4.52
N THR A 105 9.29 16.40 5.77
CA THR A 105 8.23 17.09 6.50
C THR A 105 8.84 18.14 7.42
N GLU A 106 8.00 18.92 8.08
CA GLU A 106 8.42 19.88 9.09
C GLU A 106 9.18 19.20 10.23
N ASP A 107 10.27 19.81 10.68
CA ASP A 107 11.02 19.30 11.83
C ASP A 107 10.16 19.39 13.10
N PHE A 108 10.04 18.30 13.84
CA PHE A 108 9.15 18.22 15.01
C PHE A 108 9.54 19.13 16.17
N LYS A 109 10.77 19.67 16.20
CA LYS A 109 11.23 20.63 17.20
C LYS A 109 11.41 22.05 16.67
N ASP A 110 11.49 22.21 15.36
CA ASP A 110 11.62 23.51 14.69
C ASP A 110 10.75 23.55 13.44
N PRO A 111 9.45 23.85 13.54
CA PRO A 111 8.52 23.80 12.41
C PRO A 111 8.82 24.86 11.34
N THR A 112 9.81 25.72 11.54
CA THR A 112 10.28 26.65 10.50
C THR A 112 11.20 25.99 9.48
N LYS A 113 11.60 24.73 9.71
CA LYS A 113 12.52 23.98 8.86
C LYS A 113 11.92 22.68 8.40
N TYR A 114 12.34 22.24 7.22
CA TYR A 114 12.06 20.87 6.74
C TYR A 114 13.20 19.93 7.12
N SER A 115 12.83 18.69 7.46
CA SER A 115 13.79 17.62 7.74
C SER A 115 13.43 16.38 6.95
N LEU A 116 14.46 15.63 6.53
CA LEU A 116 14.28 14.27 6.02
C LEU A 116 14.04 13.35 7.21
N ILE A 117 12.88 12.70 7.21
CA ILE A 117 12.49 11.76 8.26
C ILE A 117 12.53 10.35 7.72
N THR A 118 13.12 9.44 8.49
CA THR A 118 13.08 8.01 8.25
C THR A 118 12.11 7.35 9.23
N TRP A 119 11.30 6.43 8.75
CA TRP A 119 10.35 5.68 9.57
C TRP A 119 10.38 4.19 9.26
N GLN A 120 10.08 3.36 10.26
CA GLN A 120 10.03 1.90 10.07
C GLN A 120 8.90 1.50 9.12
N SER A 121 9.21 0.65 8.13
CA SER A 121 8.30 0.20 7.07
C SER A 121 8.67 -1.22 6.62
N GLY A 122 8.12 -1.73 5.52
CA GLY A 122 8.55 -2.93 4.83
C GLY A 122 8.09 -4.26 5.41
N LEU A 123 7.01 -4.29 6.19
CA LEU A 123 6.33 -5.54 6.55
C LEU A 123 5.12 -5.73 5.64
N GLY A 124 4.87 -6.94 5.20
CA GLY A 124 3.68 -7.28 4.42
C GLY A 124 2.43 -7.46 5.27
N LEU A 125 2.57 -7.90 6.52
CA LEU A 125 1.49 -7.89 7.52
C LEU A 125 1.48 -6.55 8.29
N PRO A 126 0.32 -6.13 8.85
CA PRO A 126 0.13 -4.76 9.34
C PRO A 126 1.11 -4.30 10.43
N GLU A 127 1.45 -5.18 11.38
CA GLU A 127 2.25 -4.82 12.56
C GLU A 127 3.22 -5.94 12.94
N ARG A 128 4.27 -5.62 13.70
CA ARG A 128 5.27 -6.60 14.17
C ARG A 128 4.66 -7.76 14.99
N GLU A 129 3.58 -7.50 15.70
CA GLU A 129 2.89 -8.50 16.53
C GLU A 129 2.36 -9.66 15.70
N TYR A 130 1.96 -9.46 14.47
CA TYR A 130 1.54 -10.53 13.53
C TYR A 130 2.64 -11.56 13.28
N TYR A 131 3.91 -11.17 13.39
CA TYR A 131 5.07 -12.04 13.18
C TYR A 131 5.54 -12.73 14.47
N LEU A 132 5.36 -12.08 15.63
CA LEU A 132 6.02 -12.47 16.87
C LEU A 132 5.10 -13.16 17.88
N GLN A 133 3.80 -12.88 17.86
CA GLN A 133 2.85 -13.53 18.77
C GLN A 133 2.58 -14.98 18.36
N THR A 134 2.36 -15.83 19.38
CA THR A 134 2.23 -17.28 19.23
C THR A 134 0.79 -17.79 19.41
N ASP A 135 -0.17 -16.91 19.60
CA ASP A 135 -1.58 -17.31 19.67
C ASP A 135 -2.08 -17.90 18.34
N VAL A 136 -3.10 -18.74 18.45
CA VAL A 136 -3.62 -19.52 17.31
C VAL A 136 -4.02 -18.64 16.13
N LYS A 137 -4.61 -17.48 16.40
CA LYS A 137 -5.07 -16.55 15.36
C LYS A 137 -3.87 -15.98 14.56
N MET A 138 -2.81 -15.53 15.23
CA MET A 138 -1.63 -14.98 14.57
C MET A 138 -0.86 -16.05 13.80
N VAL A 139 -0.79 -17.27 14.33
CA VAL A 139 -0.21 -18.42 13.61
C VAL A 139 -0.99 -18.72 12.33
N ASP A 140 -2.32 -18.72 12.37
CA ASP A 140 -3.16 -18.96 11.20
C ASP A 140 -3.02 -17.84 10.14
N ILE A 141 -2.95 -16.58 10.58
CA ILE A 141 -2.71 -15.44 9.68
C ILE A 141 -1.37 -15.60 8.96
N ARG A 142 -0.29 -15.94 9.67
CA ARG A 142 1.03 -16.18 9.04
C ARG A 142 0.99 -17.30 8.01
N LYS A 143 0.31 -18.41 8.30
CA LYS A 143 0.14 -19.51 7.33
C LYS A 143 -0.56 -19.03 6.06
N LYS A 144 -1.64 -18.30 6.20
CA LYS A 144 -2.38 -17.73 5.06
C LYS A 144 -1.54 -16.71 4.28
N TYR A 145 -0.77 -15.90 4.98
CA TYR A 145 0.13 -14.93 4.37
C TYR A 145 1.23 -15.61 3.55
N VAL A 146 1.91 -16.63 4.09
CA VAL A 146 2.93 -17.41 3.34
C VAL A 146 2.33 -18.04 2.09
N ALA A 147 1.14 -18.65 2.19
CA ALA A 147 0.46 -19.22 1.02
C ALA A 147 0.09 -18.16 -0.02
N HIS A 148 -0.29 -16.95 0.43
CA HIS A 148 -0.54 -15.83 -0.47
C HIS A 148 0.73 -15.37 -1.18
N VAL A 149 1.83 -15.20 -0.45
CA VAL A 149 3.14 -14.82 -1.03
C VAL A 149 3.59 -15.86 -2.05
N GLU A 150 3.52 -17.14 -1.71
CA GLU A 150 3.83 -18.24 -2.63
C GLU A 150 3.01 -18.14 -3.93
N LYS A 151 1.70 -17.91 -3.81
CA LYS A 151 0.82 -17.74 -4.97
C LYS A 151 1.21 -16.54 -5.83
N MET A 152 1.56 -15.41 -5.22
CA MET A 152 2.02 -14.23 -5.95
C MET A 152 3.34 -14.49 -6.68
N LEU A 153 4.29 -15.17 -6.05
CA LEU A 153 5.56 -15.56 -6.68
C LEU A 153 5.35 -16.50 -7.86
N GLN A 154 4.44 -17.48 -7.76
CA GLN A 154 4.04 -18.36 -8.86
C GLN A 154 3.50 -17.56 -10.04
N LEU A 155 2.60 -16.60 -9.78
CA LEU A 155 2.04 -15.75 -10.83
C LEU A 155 3.09 -14.87 -11.51
N CYS A 156 4.15 -14.51 -10.79
CA CYS A 156 5.29 -13.77 -11.34
C CYS A 156 6.31 -14.67 -12.05
N GLY A 157 6.12 -15.99 -12.08
CA GLY A 157 7.04 -16.93 -12.72
C GLY A 157 8.36 -17.11 -11.96
N ILE A 158 8.37 -16.82 -10.66
CA ILE A 158 9.57 -17.00 -9.82
C ILE A 158 9.80 -18.48 -9.55
N GLU A 159 11.03 -18.94 -9.75
CA GLU A 159 11.44 -20.31 -9.44
C GLU A 159 11.42 -20.56 -7.93
N ASN A 160 11.06 -21.78 -7.54
CA ASN A 160 11.00 -22.24 -6.14
C ASN A 160 10.14 -21.30 -5.24
N PRO A 161 8.89 -20.99 -5.60
CA PRO A 161 8.06 -19.99 -4.92
C PRO A 161 7.78 -20.34 -3.46
N THR A 162 7.68 -21.62 -3.11
CA THR A 162 7.47 -22.10 -1.73
C THR A 162 8.67 -21.77 -0.84
N GLU A 163 9.88 -22.06 -1.30
CA GLU A 163 11.11 -21.74 -0.57
C GLU A 163 11.30 -20.22 -0.45
N SER A 164 11.04 -19.50 -1.55
CA SER A 164 11.11 -18.03 -1.57
C SER A 164 10.12 -17.39 -0.61
N ALA A 165 8.90 -17.89 -0.52
CA ALA A 165 7.89 -17.41 0.42
C ALA A 165 8.33 -17.64 1.88
N ALA A 166 8.93 -18.78 2.17
CA ALA A 166 9.48 -19.05 3.50
C ALA A 166 10.65 -18.10 3.85
N LYS A 167 11.54 -17.81 2.90
CA LYS A 167 12.64 -16.83 3.06
C LYS A 167 12.12 -15.42 3.31
N ILE A 168 11.08 -15.00 2.57
CA ILE A 168 10.42 -13.69 2.77
C ILE A 168 9.85 -13.62 4.18
N MET A 169 9.11 -14.64 4.63
CA MET A 169 8.56 -14.68 5.98
C MET A 169 9.64 -14.60 7.06
N ALA A 170 10.77 -15.30 6.88
CA ALA A 170 11.90 -15.27 7.81
C ALA A 170 12.56 -13.88 7.86
N LEU A 171 12.75 -13.24 6.70
CA LEU A 171 13.30 -11.88 6.60
C LEU A 171 12.38 -10.87 7.31
N GLU A 172 11.08 -10.89 6.99
CA GLU A 172 10.10 -9.97 7.59
C GLU A 172 9.97 -10.20 9.11
N THR A 173 10.07 -11.45 9.58
CA THR A 173 10.12 -11.76 11.01
C THR A 173 11.36 -11.14 11.65
N THR A 174 12.52 -11.22 10.99
CA THR A 174 13.75 -10.58 11.47
C THR A 174 13.59 -9.06 11.55
N LEU A 175 13.03 -8.44 10.52
CA LEU A 175 12.71 -7.01 10.52
C LEU A 175 11.73 -6.66 11.67
N ALA A 176 10.69 -7.46 11.87
CA ALA A 176 9.70 -7.26 12.92
C ALA A 176 10.34 -7.27 14.33
N THR A 177 11.35 -8.11 14.59
CA THR A 177 12.07 -8.10 15.88
C THR A 177 12.78 -6.78 16.16
N LYS A 178 13.21 -6.07 15.12
CA LYS A 178 13.94 -4.80 15.21
C LYS A 178 13.05 -3.56 15.27
N LYS A 179 11.78 -3.71 14.92
CA LYS A 179 10.82 -2.60 14.96
C LYS A 179 10.36 -2.28 16.37
N LYS A 180 10.12 -1.00 16.64
CA LYS A 180 9.44 -0.54 17.84
C LYS A 180 7.98 -1.01 17.84
N LYS A 181 7.41 -1.24 19.01
CA LYS A 181 6.00 -1.51 19.18
C LYS A 181 5.16 -0.28 18.83
N LYS A 182 3.91 -0.47 18.45
CA LYS A 182 3.01 0.61 18.08
C LYS A 182 2.77 1.60 19.22
N GLU A 183 2.67 1.11 20.45
CA GLU A 183 2.56 1.95 21.65
C GLU A 183 3.79 2.84 21.86
N ASP A 184 5.00 2.32 21.59
CA ASP A 184 6.25 3.07 21.74
C ASP A 184 6.41 4.15 20.66
N THR A 185 5.71 4.04 19.54
CA THR A 185 5.76 5.05 18.46
C THR A 185 4.89 6.29 18.75
N ARG A 186 4.17 6.32 19.85
CA ARG A 186 3.37 7.49 20.26
C ARG A 186 4.20 8.58 20.94
N ASP A 187 5.33 8.22 21.52
CA ASP A 187 6.26 9.18 22.14
C ASP A 187 7.20 9.76 21.07
N MET A 188 6.75 10.82 20.43
CA MET A 188 7.50 11.52 19.39
C MET A 188 8.79 12.15 19.93
N ALA A 189 8.85 12.52 21.22
CA ALA A 189 10.05 13.07 21.81
C ALA A 189 11.14 12.01 21.96
N ALA A 190 10.78 10.80 22.38
CA ALA A 190 11.71 9.67 22.46
C ALA A 190 12.16 9.15 21.08
N LEU A 191 11.38 9.42 20.03
CA LEU A 191 11.69 9.03 18.66
C LEU A 191 12.53 10.05 17.90
N TYR A 192 12.64 11.28 18.43
CA TYR A 192 13.39 12.33 17.78
C TYR A 192 14.90 12.14 17.96
N ASN A 193 15.53 11.56 16.94
CA ASN A 193 16.98 11.42 16.85
C ASN A 193 17.47 12.13 15.58
N LYS A 194 18.43 13.03 15.73
CA LYS A 194 19.02 13.77 14.61
C LYS A 194 20.44 13.27 14.38
N TYR A 195 20.73 12.89 13.13
CA TYR A 195 22.02 12.34 12.69
C TYR A 195 22.71 13.31 11.72
#